data_bd85d1cc5fb9d003539a8eecb8ef77d7
#
_entry.id   bd85d1cc5fb9d003539a8eecb8ef77d7
#
_cell.length_a   1.000
_cell.length_b   1.000
_cell.length_c   1.000
_cell.angle_alpha   90.00
_cell.angle_beta   90.00
_cell.angle_gamma   90.00
#
_symmetry.space_group_name_H-M   'P 1'
#
loop_
_entity.id
_entity.type
_entity.pdbx_description
1 polymer ?
#
loop_
_entity_poly.entity_id
_entity_poly.type
_entity_poly.pdbx_seq_one_letter_code
_entity_poly.pdbx_strand_id
1 'polypeptide(L)'
;MQKQYPVVDVTGDRRKVRCCKEQYCIGTWNIRSMNQGKLKVVKQDMARVNDNILGISELKWTGMGEFNSDDHYIYYCRQESLRRNEVAIMVNKRVRNAVLGCNLKNNRMISVHFQGKPFNITVIQVYAPTSNTEEAKIERFYEDLQDLLELTPKKGVLFIIGGWNAKVGSQETPGVKGKCGLRIQNEAGQRLIEFCQENALVIANTLFHQQRRRLYHGHY
;
A
#
# COMPACT_ATOMS: atom_id res chain seq x y z
N MET A 1 5.59 19.77 -1.29
CA MET A 1 5.29 20.19 0.09
C MET A 1 3.91 19.65 0.45
N GLN A 2 3.85 18.51 1.14
CA GLN A 2 2.58 17.96 1.64
C GLN A 2 2.21 18.72 2.91
N LYS A 3 1.05 19.36 2.91
CA LYS A 3 0.47 19.92 4.14
C LYS A 3 -0.09 18.77 4.97
N GLN A 4 0.46 18.56 6.15
CA GLN A 4 -0.10 17.73 7.19
C GLN A 4 -1.37 18.36 7.74
N TYR A 5 -2.40 17.55 7.91
CA TYR A 5 -3.61 17.94 8.62
C TYR A 5 -3.57 17.30 10.01
N PRO A 6 -3.79 18.08 11.09
CA PRO A 6 -3.88 17.51 12.43
C PRO A 6 -5.17 16.69 12.57
N VAL A 7 -5.07 15.54 13.24
CA VAL A 7 -6.25 14.81 13.73
C VAL A 7 -6.86 15.65 14.85
N VAL A 8 -8.08 16.13 14.65
CA VAL A 8 -8.82 16.90 15.66
C VAL A 8 -9.50 15.90 16.58
N ASP A 9 -9.11 15.91 17.86
CA ASP A 9 -9.80 15.20 18.95
C ASP A 9 -11.08 15.96 19.30
N VAL A 10 -12.23 15.26 19.25
CA VAL A 10 -13.58 15.83 19.45
C VAL A 10 -14.00 15.85 20.92
N THR A 11 -13.15 15.48 21.86
CA THR A 11 -13.45 15.52 23.28
C THR A 11 -12.71 16.65 23.97
N GLY A 12 -13.47 17.63 24.46
CA GLY A 12 -13.02 18.90 25.03
C GLY A 12 -12.25 18.85 26.37
N ASP A 13 -11.34 17.89 26.55
CA ASP A 13 -10.45 17.82 27.70
C ASP A 13 -9.02 18.21 27.28
N ARG A 14 -8.56 19.38 27.75
CA ARG A 14 -7.22 19.92 27.51
C ARG A 14 -6.13 19.14 28.25
N ARG A 15 -6.08 17.83 28.11
CA ARG A 15 -4.87 17.08 28.45
C ARG A 15 -3.89 17.24 27.30
N LYS A 16 -2.69 17.73 27.56
CA LYS A 16 -1.56 17.78 26.64
C LYS A 16 -1.34 16.38 26.07
N VAL A 17 -1.94 16.08 24.92
CA VAL A 17 -1.60 14.92 24.13
C VAL A 17 -0.15 15.11 23.74
N ARG A 18 0.76 14.33 24.33
CA ARG A 18 2.12 14.21 23.81
C ARG A 18 2.00 13.57 22.45
N CYS A 19 1.99 14.39 21.41
CA CYS A 19 2.06 13.94 20.04
C CYS A 19 3.28 13.02 19.91
N CYS A 20 3.07 11.76 19.51
CA CYS A 20 4.17 10.86 19.18
C CYS A 20 5.07 11.57 18.18
N LYS A 21 6.34 11.80 18.55
CA LYS A 21 7.30 12.54 17.73
C LYS A 21 7.76 11.80 16.48
N GLU A 22 7.36 10.55 16.30
CA GLU A 22 7.76 9.74 15.17
C GLU A 22 6.58 9.59 14.20
N GLN A 23 6.67 10.31 13.09
CA GLN A 23 5.74 10.17 11.98
C GLN A 23 6.31 9.15 11.01
N TYR A 24 5.58 8.05 10.80
CA TYR A 24 5.90 7.09 9.76
C TYR A 24 5.20 7.48 8.47
N CYS A 25 5.96 7.56 7.38
CA CYS A 25 5.44 7.80 6.05
C CYS A 25 5.39 6.47 5.29
N ILE A 26 4.22 6.12 4.76
CA ILE A 26 4.00 4.90 3.98
C ILE A 26 3.57 5.33 2.58
N GLY A 27 4.34 4.91 1.58
CA GLY A 27 4.08 5.21 0.18
C GLY A 27 3.89 3.96 -0.66
N THR A 28 3.42 4.13 -1.90
CA THR A 28 3.40 3.08 -2.92
C THR A 28 3.76 3.66 -4.28
N TRP A 29 4.52 2.90 -5.08
CA TRP A 29 4.99 3.33 -6.38
C TRP A 29 5.04 2.19 -7.40
N ASN A 30 4.44 2.41 -8.57
CA ASN A 30 4.62 1.54 -9.73
C ASN A 30 5.84 2.03 -10.53
N ILE A 31 6.92 1.27 -10.51
CA ILE A 31 8.20 1.69 -11.09
C ILE A 31 8.41 1.23 -12.53
N ARG A 32 7.50 0.45 -13.11
CA ARG A 32 7.59 -0.08 -14.48
C ARG A 32 8.92 -0.74 -14.81
N SER A 33 9.51 -1.50 -13.91
CA SER A 33 10.82 -2.17 -13.96
C SER A 33 11.91 -1.50 -13.12
N MET A 34 12.56 -2.31 -12.29
CA MET A 34 13.71 -1.92 -11.45
C MET A 34 15.03 -2.31 -12.18
N ASN A 35 15.30 -1.69 -13.32
CA ASN A 35 16.57 -1.88 -14.03
C ASN A 35 17.75 -1.29 -13.23
N GLN A 36 19.00 -1.64 -13.65
CA GLN A 36 20.22 -1.10 -13.04
C GLN A 36 20.15 0.44 -12.94
N GLY A 37 20.40 0.97 -11.74
CA GLY A 37 20.36 2.41 -11.46
C GLY A 37 19.02 2.92 -10.90
N LYS A 38 17.87 2.32 -11.22
CA LYS A 38 16.58 2.78 -10.67
C LYS A 38 16.47 2.59 -9.16
N LEU A 39 17.04 1.54 -8.59
CA LEU A 39 17.06 1.34 -7.15
C LEU A 39 17.69 2.54 -6.41
N LYS A 40 18.75 3.11 -6.98
CA LYS A 40 19.39 4.32 -6.44
C LYS A 40 18.43 5.51 -6.47
N VAL A 41 17.70 5.69 -7.57
CA VAL A 41 16.70 6.76 -7.72
C VAL A 41 15.57 6.59 -6.72
N VAL A 42 15.02 5.36 -6.59
CA VAL A 42 13.96 5.06 -5.61
C VAL A 42 14.39 5.39 -4.18
N LYS A 43 15.62 5.01 -3.79
CA LYS A 43 16.18 5.35 -2.48
C LYS A 43 16.31 6.87 -2.27
N GLN A 44 16.79 7.59 -3.28
CA GLN A 44 16.89 9.05 -3.22
C GLN A 44 15.52 9.71 -3.08
N ASP A 45 14.52 9.23 -3.80
CA ASP A 45 13.15 9.75 -3.71
C ASP A 45 12.51 9.43 -2.35
N MET A 46 12.69 8.20 -1.82
CA MET A 46 12.27 7.87 -0.45
C MET A 46 12.88 8.83 0.58
N ALA A 47 14.18 9.11 0.46
CA ALA A 47 14.87 10.04 1.36
C ALA A 47 14.31 11.48 1.20
N ARG A 48 14.05 11.92 -0.04
CA ARG A 48 13.51 13.25 -0.35
C ARG A 48 12.12 13.49 0.24
N VAL A 49 11.24 12.48 0.20
CA VAL A 49 9.88 12.56 0.73
C VAL A 49 9.76 12.04 2.17
N ASN A 50 10.88 11.60 2.75
CA ASN A 50 10.97 11.01 4.09
C ASN A 50 10.08 9.77 4.28
N ASP A 51 9.95 8.95 3.23
CA ASP A 51 9.22 7.68 3.33
C ASP A 51 10.01 6.66 4.16
N ASN A 52 9.30 6.00 5.08
CA ASN A 52 9.87 4.95 5.92
C ASN A 52 9.61 3.57 5.34
N ILE A 53 8.45 3.40 4.70
CA ILE A 53 7.97 2.16 4.10
C ILE A 53 7.46 2.49 2.71
N LEU A 54 7.98 1.81 1.68
CA LEU A 54 7.55 1.99 0.30
C LEU A 54 7.14 0.64 -0.29
N GLY A 55 5.87 0.52 -0.67
CA GLY A 55 5.40 -0.56 -1.51
C GLY A 55 5.77 -0.33 -2.97
N ILE A 56 6.24 -1.34 -3.65
CA ILE A 56 6.69 -1.27 -5.04
C ILE A 56 5.94 -2.29 -5.89
N SER A 57 5.48 -1.87 -7.06
CA SER A 57 4.87 -2.74 -8.08
C SER A 57 5.69 -2.72 -9.37
N GLU A 58 5.60 -3.80 -10.16
CA GLU A 58 6.29 -3.99 -11.45
C GLU A 58 7.82 -3.98 -11.33
N LEU A 59 8.33 -4.69 -10.34
CA LEU A 59 9.75 -4.74 -9.99
C LEU A 59 10.63 -5.35 -11.09
N LYS A 60 10.16 -6.41 -11.76
CA LYS A 60 10.85 -7.19 -12.79
C LYS A 60 12.19 -7.82 -12.35
N TRP A 61 12.34 -8.15 -11.08
CA TRP A 61 13.47 -8.91 -10.56
C TRP A 61 13.27 -10.43 -10.61
N THR A 62 14.33 -11.21 -10.35
CA THR A 62 14.27 -12.67 -10.34
C THR A 62 14.26 -13.23 -8.92
N GLY A 63 13.42 -14.23 -8.64
CA GLY A 63 13.34 -14.94 -7.37
C GLY A 63 12.50 -14.22 -6.30
N MET A 64 12.45 -14.79 -5.11
CA MET A 64 11.84 -14.19 -3.92
C MET A 64 12.84 -14.18 -2.78
N GLY A 65 12.70 -13.23 -1.86
CA GLY A 65 13.58 -13.13 -0.72
C GLY A 65 13.65 -11.74 -0.12
N GLU A 66 14.75 -11.54 0.55
CA GLU A 66 15.08 -10.28 1.20
C GLU A 66 16.56 -9.96 1.05
N PHE A 67 16.89 -8.70 0.98
CA PHE A 67 18.29 -8.25 1.01
C PHE A 67 18.43 -6.85 1.57
N ASN A 68 19.66 -6.55 2.02
CA ASN A 68 20.03 -5.23 2.51
C ASN A 68 20.68 -4.43 1.37
N SER A 69 20.30 -3.18 1.21
CA SER A 69 20.88 -2.25 0.25
C SER A 69 21.10 -0.90 0.91
N ASP A 70 22.31 -0.65 1.41
CA ASP A 70 22.71 0.53 2.18
C ASP A 70 21.78 0.76 3.40
N ASP A 71 21.03 1.85 3.38
CA ASP A 71 20.11 2.24 4.45
C ASP A 71 18.70 1.67 4.31
N HIS A 72 18.49 0.70 3.42
CA HIS A 72 17.18 0.13 3.13
C HIS A 72 17.22 -1.40 3.14
N TYR A 73 16.13 -1.97 3.61
CA TYR A 73 15.87 -3.40 3.58
C TYR A 73 14.71 -3.69 2.63
N ILE A 74 14.85 -4.69 1.77
CA ILE A 74 13.90 -4.94 0.69
C ILE A 74 13.40 -6.38 0.78
N TYR A 75 12.10 -6.53 0.94
CA TYR A 75 11.36 -7.78 0.84
C TYR A 75 10.70 -7.83 -0.53
N TYR A 76 10.85 -8.92 -1.29
CA TYR A 76 10.29 -9.02 -2.63
C TYR A 76 9.80 -10.42 -2.94
N CYS A 77 8.74 -10.50 -3.74
CA CYS A 77 8.13 -11.74 -4.15
C CYS A 77 7.89 -11.79 -5.66
N ARG A 78 8.21 -12.95 -6.25
CA ARG A 78 8.10 -13.21 -7.67
C ARG A 78 7.78 -14.66 -7.97
N GLN A 79 7.15 -14.89 -9.13
CA GLN A 79 6.95 -16.22 -9.70
C GLN A 79 8.13 -16.60 -10.62
N GLU A 80 8.65 -17.83 -10.51
CA GLU A 80 9.87 -18.27 -11.21
C GLU A 80 9.79 -18.23 -12.74
N SER A 81 8.59 -18.38 -13.31
CA SER A 81 8.41 -18.64 -14.74
C SER A 81 8.04 -17.42 -15.60
N LEU A 82 7.55 -16.31 -15.05
CA LEU A 82 7.06 -15.16 -15.81
C LEU A 82 7.52 -13.84 -15.19
N ARG A 83 8.22 -13.02 -15.98
CA ARG A 83 8.70 -11.66 -15.60
C ARG A 83 7.55 -10.63 -15.53
N ARG A 84 6.48 -10.90 -14.76
CA ARG A 84 5.29 -10.02 -14.69
C ARG A 84 4.75 -9.94 -13.27
N ASN A 85 4.27 -8.76 -12.91
CA ASN A 85 3.45 -8.50 -11.71
C ASN A 85 4.16 -8.72 -10.35
N GLU A 86 5.39 -8.27 -10.23
CA GLU A 86 6.19 -8.45 -9.02
C GLU A 86 5.97 -7.29 -8.05
N VAL A 87 5.92 -7.63 -6.77
CA VAL A 87 5.77 -6.66 -5.68
C VAL A 87 6.95 -6.73 -4.72
N ALA A 88 7.25 -5.59 -4.11
CA ALA A 88 8.20 -5.50 -3.02
C ALA A 88 7.75 -4.50 -1.96
N ILE A 89 8.30 -4.64 -0.76
CA ILE A 89 8.24 -3.61 0.29
C ILE A 89 9.68 -3.25 0.64
N MET A 90 10.02 -1.96 0.46
CA MET A 90 11.28 -1.37 0.89
C MET A 90 11.08 -0.67 2.22
N VAL A 91 11.94 -0.97 3.17
CA VAL A 91 11.88 -0.46 4.54
C VAL A 91 13.17 0.31 4.85
N ASN A 92 13.04 1.56 5.31
CA ASN A 92 14.19 2.34 5.76
C ASN A 92 14.80 1.73 7.04
N LYS A 93 16.12 1.82 7.20
CA LYS A 93 16.83 1.28 8.38
C LYS A 93 16.26 1.77 9.72
N ARG A 94 15.68 2.99 9.76
CA ARG A 94 15.09 3.56 10.99
C ARG A 94 13.95 2.72 11.55
N VAL A 95 13.18 2.08 10.66
CA VAL A 95 12.01 1.27 11.06
C VAL A 95 12.25 -0.24 10.88
N ARG A 96 13.42 -0.65 10.39
CA ARG A 96 13.74 -2.06 10.18
C ARG A 96 13.66 -2.88 11.48
N ASN A 97 14.15 -2.34 12.58
CA ASN A 97 14.14 -3.03 13.88
C ASN A 97 12.71 -3.21 14.43
N ALA A 98 11.73 -2.52 13.88
CA ALA A 98 10.32 -2.71 14.20
C ALA A 98 9.66 -3.84 13.40
N VAL A 99 10.34 -4.40 12.39
CA VAL A 99 9.78 -5.51 11.59
C VAL A 99 9.71 -6.76 12.46
N LEU A 100 8.51 -7.28 12.62
CA LEU A 100 8.20 -8.52 13.37
C LEU A 100 8.17 -9.75 12.45
N GLY A 101 7.89 -9.56 11.16
CA GLY A 101 7.85 -10.62 10.18
C GLY A 101 7.34 -10.13 8.82
N CYS A 102 7.52 -10.97 7.81
CA CYS A 102 6.94 -10.75 6.50
C CYS A 102 6.31 -12.04 5.95
N ASN A 103 5.30 -11.89 5.08
CA ASN A 103 4.67 -12.99 4.36
C ASN A 103 4.75 -12.67 2.85
N LEU A 104 5.52 -13.47 2.13
CA LEU A 104 5.68 -13.42 0.69
C LEU A 104 4.59 -14.31 0.05
N LYS A 105 3.33 -13.84 0.02
CA LYS A 105 2.17 -14.66 -0.39
C LYS A 105 2.30 -15.13 -1.83
N ASN A 106 2.51 -14.21 -2.76
CA ASN A 106 2.69 -14.50 -4.19
C ASN A 106 3.29 -13.30 -4.93
N ASN A 107 3.41 -13.39 -6.26
CA ASN A 107 3.96 -12.33 -7.10
C ASN A 107 3.12 -11.02 -7.14
N ARG A 108 1.93 -11.01 -6.56
CA ARG A 108 1.03 -9.84 -6.51
C ARG A 108 0.83 -9.30 -5.11
N MET A 109 1.27 -10.02 -4.07
CA MET A 109 0.99 -9.67 -2.68
C MET A 109 2.13 -10.02 -1.76
N ILE A 110 2.46 -9.06 -0.90
CA ILE A 110 3.42 -9.22 0.18
C ILE A 110 2.93 -8.45 1.38
N SER A 111 3.05 -8.99 2.59
CA SER A 111 2.76 -8.28 3.82
C SER A 111 4.00 -8.19 4.71
N VAL A 112 4.15 -7.05 5.38
CA VAL A 112 5.15 -6.83 6.42
C VAL A 112 4.47 -6.33 7.68
N HIS A 113 4.84 -6.95 8.80
CA HIS A 113 4.27 -6.65 10.10
C HIS A 113 5.29 -5.91 10.96
N PHE A 114 4.86 -4.79 11.55
CA PHE A 114 5.72 -3.90 12.32
C PHE A 114 5.22 -3.77 13.75
N GLN A 115 6.16 -3.76 14.68
CA GLN A 115 5.89 -3.35 16.04
C GLN A 115 5.61 -1.85 16.09
N GLY A 116 4.50 -1.46 16.68
CA GLY A 116 4.10 -0.07 16.86
C GLY A 116 3.60 0.20 18.28
N LYS A 117 3.47 1.47 18.64
CA LYS A 117 2.86 1.92 19.89
C LYS A 117 1.80 2.97 19.59
N PRO A 118 0.56 2.85 20.06
CA PRO A 118 0.03 1.79 20.93
C PRO A 118 -0.33 0.48 20.21
N PHE A 119 -0.35 0.45 18.87
CA PHE A 119 -0.76 -0.70 18.08
C PHE A 119 0.30 -1.09 17.05
N ASN A 120 0.41 -2.37 16.80
CA ASN A 120 1.21 -2.89 15.68
C ASN A 120 0.60 -2.47 14.34
N ILE A 121 1.43 -2.42 13.31
CA ILE A 121 1.03 -2.01 11.96
C ILE A 121 1.30 -3.16 11.00
N THR A 122 0.33 -3.50 10.17
CA THR A 122 0.52 -4.40 9.04
C THR A 122 0.40 -3.60 7.76
N VAL A 123 1.37 -3.73 6.87
CA VAL A 123 1.35 -3.15 5.53
C VAL A 123 1.30 -4.29 4.52
N ILE A 124 0.25 -4.31 3.71
CA ILE A 124 0.11 -5.25 2.58
C ILE A 124 0.29 -4.45 1.30
N GLN A 125 1.30 -4.79 0.51
CA GLN A 125 1.48 -4.27 -0.83
C GLN A 125 0.82 -5.20 -1.82
N VAL A 126 -0.07 -4.67 -2.67
CA VAL A 126 -0.78 -5.42 -3.70
C VAL A 126 -0.55 -4.85 -5.11
N TYR A 127 -0.67 -5.71 -6.10
CA TYR A 127 -0.77 -5.34 -7.51
C TYR A 127 -1.91 -6.12 -8.17
N ALA A 128 -3.09 -5.50 -8.19
CA ALA A 128 -4.31 -6.12 -8.68
C ALA A 128 -4.24 -6.46 -10.20
N PRO A 129 -4.96 -7.48 -10.66
CA PRO A 129 -5.15 -7.75 -12.08
C PRO A 129 -5.72 -6.53 -12.81
N THR A 130 -5.42 -6.42 -14.11
CA THR A 130 -6.03 -5.42 -14.97
C THR A 130 -7.42 -5.88 -15.43
N SER A 131 -8.26 -4.95 -15.90
CA SER A 131 -9.63 -5.25 -16.37
C SER A 131 -9.73 -6.28 -17.49
N ASN A 132 -8.66 -6.52 -18.23
CA ASN A 132 -8.62 -7.51 -19.33
C ASN A 132 -8.15 -8.90 -18.87
N THR A 133 -8.04 -9.13 -17.56
CA THR A 133 -7.62 -10.40 -17.00
C THR A 133 -8.82 -11.35 -16.89
N GLU A 134 -8.59 -12.66 -17.10
CA GLU A 134 -9.60 -13.71 -16.90
C GLU A 134 -10.22 -13.61 -15.50
N GLU A 135 -11.53 -13.80 -15.40
CA GLU A 135 -12.31 -13.70 -14.18
C GLU A 135 -11.75 -14.58 -13.05
N ALA A 136 -11.44 -15.84 -13.34
CA ALA A 136 -10.87 -16.76 -12.36
C ALA A 136 -9.55 -16.26 -11.71
N LYS A 137 -8.75 -15.46 -12.44
CA LYS A 137 -7.53 -14.85 -11.89
C LYS A 137 -7.84 -13.64 -11.00
N ILE A 138 -8.95 -12.94 -11.28
CA ILE A 138 -9.43 -11.84 -10.45
C ILE A 138 -10.00 -12.40 -9.13
N GLU A 139 -10.82 -13.44 -9.21
CA GLU A 139 -11.36 -14.14 -8.04
C GLU A 139 -10.23 -14.66 -7.16
N ARG A 140 -9.26 -15.37 -7.75
CA ARG A 140 -8.09 -15.87 -7.02
C ARG A 140 -7.29 -14.78 -6.33
N PHE A 141 -7.19 -13.59 -6.94
CA PHE A 141 -6.52 -12.43 -6.30
C PHE A 141 -7.25 -12.01 -5.02
N TYR A 142 -8.58 -11.92 -5.02
CA TYR A 142 -9.33 -11.53 -3.84
C TYR A 142 -9.35 -12.63 -2.77
N GLU A 143 -9.39 -13.91 -3.16
CA GLU A 143 -9.20 -15.04 -2.23
C GLU A 143 -7.84 -14.97 -1.53
N ASP A 144 -6.75 -14.82 -2.29
CA ASP A 144 -5.40 -14.69 -1.73
C ASP A 144 -5.27 -13.47 -0.81
N LEU A 145 -5.96 -12.37 -1.11
CA LEU A 145 -5.99 -11.19 -0.25
C LEU A 145 -6.80 -11.45 1.02
N GLN A 146 -7.91 -12.15 0.93
CA GLN A 146 -8.72 -12.56 2.08
C GLN A 146 -7.90 -13.46 3.04
N ASP A 147 -7.17 -14.44 2.50
CA ASP A 147 -6.26 -15.27 3.29
C ASP A 147 -5.22 -14.42 4.06
N LEU A 148 -4.65 -13.40 3.42
CA LEU A 148 -3.71 -12.48 4.09
C LEU A 148 -4.38 -11.68 5.20
N LEU A 149 -5.63 -11.25 5.00
CA LEU A 149 -6.40 -10.53 6.01
C LEU A 149 -6.69 -11.41 7.23
N GLU A 150 -7.02 -12.67 7.01
CA GLU A 150 -7.28 -13.64 8.09
C GLU A 150 -6.03 -13.92 8.93
N LEU A 151 -4.86 -13.93 8.30
CA LEU A 151 -3.57 -14.07 8.96
C LEU A 151 -3.11 -12.79 9.67
N THR A 152 -3.76 -11.64 9.39
CA THR A 152 -3.40 -10.36 9.98
C THR A 152 -3.96 -10.25 11.40
N PRO A 153 -3.15 -9.88 12.42
CA PRO A 153 -3.63 -9.71 13.79
C PRO A 153 -4.77 -8.70 13.87
N LYS A 154 -5.89 -9.10 14.48
CA LYS A 154 -7.08 -8.24 14.62
C LYS A 154 -6.86 -6.98 15.48
N LYS A 155 -5.84 -7.01 16.34
CA LYS A 155 -5.44 -5.85 17.18
C LYS A 155 -4.27 -5.14 16.51
N GLY A 156 -4.56 -4.14 15.70
CA GLY A 156 -3.53 -3.38 15.00
C GLY A 156 -4.11 -2.44 13.95
N VAL A 157 -3.22 -1.73 13.28
CA VAL A 157 -3.58 -0.88 12.14
C VAL A 157 -3.16 -1.58 10.87
N LEU A 158 -4.09 -1.70 9.92
CA LEU A 158 -3.86 -2.32 8.62
C LEU A 158 -3.85 -1.26 7.52
N PHE A 159 -2.81 -1.30 6.71
CA PHE A 159 -2.72 -0.56 5.45
C PHE A 159 -2.59 -1.53 4.28
N ILE A 160 -3.52 -1.46 3.32
CA ILE A 160 -3.40 -2.16 2.04
C ILE A 160 -3.08 -1.11 0.99
N ILE A 161 -1.88 -1.15 0.46
CA ILE A 161 -1.35 -0.17 -0.49
C ILE A 161 -1.02 -0.84 -1.82
N GLY A 162 -0.95 -0.07 -2.90
CA GLY A 162 -0.49 -0.61 -4.19
C GLY A 162 -1.30 -0.17 -5.39
N GLY A 163 -1.08 -0.86 -6.50
CA GLY A 163 -1.77 -0.65 -7.76
C GLY A 163 -3.04 -1.49 -7.86
N TRP A 164 -4.20 -0.88 -7.63
CA TRP A 164 -5.48 -1.59 -7.64
C TRP A 164 -6.08 -1.77 -9.04
N ASN A 165 -5.58 -1.05 -10.04
CA ASN A 165 -6.15 -1.02 -11.41
C ASN A 165 -7.67 -0.78 -11.43
N ALA A 166 -8.18 -0.08 -10.41
CA ALA A 166 -9.58 0.13 -10.10
C ALA A 166 -9.94 1.62 -10.07
N LYS A 167 -11.08 1.97 -10.65
CA LYS A 167 -11.67 3.30 -10.57
C LYS A 167 -12.95 3.21 -9.74
N VAL A 168 -12.93 3.78 -8.54
CA VAL A 168 -14.02 3.65 -7.57
C VAL A 168 -15.12 4.71 -7.68
N GLY A 169 -15.00 5.64 -8.65
CA GLY A 169 -16.00 6.69 -8.84
C GLY A 169 -16.00 7.76 -7.74
N SER A 170 -16.82 8.81 -7.94
CA SER A 170 -16.97 9.93 -7.01
C SER A 170 -18.26 9.87 -6.16
N GLN A 171 -19.10 8.86 -6.36
CA GLN A 171 -20.26 8.67 -5.50
C GLN A 171 -19.82 8.14 -4.14
N GLU A 172 -20.30 8.76 -3.07
CA GLU A 172 -19.98 8.33 -1.71
C GLU A 172 -20.61 6.98 -1.39
N THR A 173 -19.85 6.11 -0.68
CA THR A 173 -20.37 4.89 -0.09
C THR A 173 -20.05 4.97 1.41
N PRO A 174 -21.04 5.21 2.27
CA PRO A 174 -20.83 5.41 3.70
C PRO A 174 -20.01 4.29 4.33
N GLY A 175 -19.01 4.65 5.13
CA GLY A 175 -18.11 3.69 5.79
C GLY A 175 -17.03 3.06 4.91
N VAL A 176 -17.06 3.26 3.58
CA VAL A 176 -16.11 2.65 2.63
C VAL A 176 -15.32 3.68 1.85
N LYS A 177 -15.98 4.65 1.22
CA LYS A 177 -15.29 5.66 0.42
C LYS A 177 -16.01 7.01 0.46
N GLY A 178 -15.22 8.08 0.34
CA GLY A 178 -15.71 9.45 0.21
C GLY A 178 -15.93 9.87 -1.24
N LYS A 179 -16.14 11.19 -1.42
CA LYS A 179 -16.49 11.83 -2.70
C LYS A 179 -15.30 12.21 -3.58
N CYS A 180 -14.06 12.05 -3.08
CA CYS A 180 -12.86 12.56 -3.75
C CYS A 180 -12.22 11.57 -4.74
N GLY A 181 -13.00 10.64 -5.29
CA GLY A 181 -12.58 9.73 -6.36
C GLY A 181 -12.71 10.34 -7.77
N LEU A 182 -12.20 9.62 -8.78
CA LEU A 182 -12.47 9.93 -10.18
C LEU A 182 -13.96 9.69 -10.50
N ARG A 183 -14.55 10.50 -11.40
CA ARG A 183 -15.99 10.46 -11.69
C ARG A 183 -16.50 9.11 -12.21
N ILE A 184 -15.68 8.39 -12.97
CA ILE A 184 -16.06 7.14 -13.63
C ILE A 184 -15.65 5.98 -12.73
N GLN A 185 -16.60 5.09 -12.46
CA GLN A 185 -16.37 3.81 -11.82
C GLN A 185 -16.28 2.72 -12.89
N ASN A 186 -15.40 1.72 -12.69
CA ASN A 186 -15.31 0.54 -13.53
C ASN A 186 -15.59 -0.73 -12.71
N GLU A 187 -15.70 -1.88 -13.36
CA GLU A 187 -15.98 -3.18 -12.72
C GLU A 187 -14.98 -3.52 -11.61
N ALA A 188 -13.67 -3.30 -11.88
CA ALA A 188 -12.64 -3.51 -10.85
C ALA A 188 -12.83 -2.58 -9.64
N GLY A 189 -13.34 -1.36 -9.86
CA GLY A 189 -13.70 -0.41 -8.81
C GLY A 189 -14.92 -0.86 -8.01
N GLN A 190 -15.92 -1.44 -8.66
CA GLN A 190 -17.08 -2.01 -7.98
C GLN A 190 -16.66 -3.17 -7.07
N ARG A 191 -15.88 -4.12 -7.57
CA ARG A 191 -15.35 -5.24 -6.77
C ARG A 191 -14.51 -4.79 -5.58
N LEU A 192 -13.66 -3.78 -5.78
CA LEU A 192 -12.87 -3.22 -4.68
C LEU A 192 -13.76 -2.62 -3.58
N ILE A 193 -14.84 -1.92 -3.96
CA ILE A 193 -15.80 -1.37 -3.00
C ILE A 193 -16.49 -2.50 -2.23
N GLU A 194 -16.97 -3.54 -2.91
CA GLU A 194 -17.61 -4.71 -2.31
C GLU A 194 -16.68 -5.41 -1.32
N PHE A 195 -15.45 -5.69 -1.74
CA PHE A 195 -14.41 -6.28 -0.87
C PHE A 195 -14.14 -5.41 0.36
N CYS A 196 -14.08 -4.09 0.19
CA CYS A 196 -13.88 -3.18 1.32
C CYS A 196 -15.10 -3.17 2.28
N GLN A 197 -16.33 -3.30 1.75
CA GLN A 197 -17.54 -3.40 2.56
C GLN A 197 -17.55 -4.67 3.41
N GLU A 198 -17.25 -5.81 2.81
CA GLU A 198 -17.20 -7.12 3.46
C GLU A 198 -16.15 -7.19 4.58
N ASN A 199 -15.03 -6.50 4.40
CA ASN A 199 -13.89 -6.53 5.30
C ASN A 199 -13.77 -5.29 6.22
N ALA A 200 -14.78 -4.42 6.27
CA ALA A 200 -14.77 -3.17 7.06
C ALA A 200 -13.54 -2.28 6.77
N LEU A 201 -13.14 -2.20 5.50
CA LEU A 201 -12.02 -1.40 5.03
C LEU A 201 -12.50 -0.06 4.44
N VAL A 202 -11.62 0.94 4.50
CA VAL A 202 -11.89 2.28 3.96
C VAL A 202 -10.90 2.62 2.85
N ILE A 203 -11.40 3.11 1.72
CA ILE A 203 -10.59 3.59 0.60
C ILE A 203 -10.15 5.03 0.92
N ALA A 204 -9.07 5.15 1.68
CA ALA A 204 -8.66 6.39 2.35
C ALA A 204 -8.35 7.55 1.39
N ASN A 205 -7.81 7.28 0.19
CA ASN A 205 -7.51 8.33 -0.79
C ASN A 205 -8.75 9.03 -1.37
N THR A 206 -9.94 8.47 -1.16
CA THR A 206 -11.21 9.08 -1.55
C THR A 206 -11.78 10.05 -0.51
N LEU A 207 -11.19 10.09 0.69
CA LEU A 207 -11.62 10.97 1.79
C LEU A 207 -11.01 12.37 1.71
N PHE A 208 -9.94 12.54 0.92
CA PHE A 208 -9.19 13.78 0.86
C PHE A 208 -9.21 14.42 -0.52
N HIS A 209 -9.45 15.73 -0.58
CA HIS A 209 -9.39 16.50 -1.80
C HIS A 209 -7.93 16.56 -2.31
N GLN A 210 -7.68 15.96 -3.47
CA GLN A 210 -6.40 16.05 -4.16
C GLN A 210 -6.52 16.91 -5.43
N GLN A 211 -5.48 17.66 -5.77
CA GLN A 211 -5.45 18.38 -7.04
C GLN A 211 -5.52 17.36 -8.19
N ARG A 212 -6.33 17.63 -9.22
CA ARG A 212 -6.58 16.71 -10.36
C ARG A 212 -5.30 16.11 -10.95
N ARG A 213 -4.23 16.91 -11.10
CA ARG A 213 -2.92 16.44 -11.58
C ARG A 213 -2.27 15.34 -10.75
N ARG A 214 -2.69 15.13 -9.49
CA ARG A 214 -2.21 14.06 -8.60
C ARG A 214 -3.07 12.82 -8.63
N LEU A 215 -4.24 12.87 -9.26
CA LEU A 215 -5.16 11.73 -9.40
C LEU A 215 -4.82 10.87 -10.64
N TYR A 216 -4.05 11.42 -11.56
CA TYR A 216 -3.60 10.73 -12.77
C TYR A 216 -2.13 10.31 -12.58
N HIS A 217 -1.90 9.14 -11.98
CA HIS A 217 -0.60 8.51 -12.01
C HIS A 217 -0.47 7.73 -13.31
N GLY A 218 0.31 8.25 -14.20
CA GLY A 218 0.75 7.47 -15.30
C GLY A 218 0.69 8.19 -16.64
N HIS A 219 1.77 8.31 -17.18
CA HIS A 219 2.32 8.68 -18.45
C HIS A 219 3.37 9.78 -18.29
N TYR A 220 4.53 9.32 -17.84
CA TYR A 220 5.83 9.87 -18.25
C TYR A 220 6.73 8.68 -18.55
#